data_b8f0f796486da7f360c460d447cd3742
#
_entry.id   b8f0f796486da7f360c460d447cd3742
#
_cell.length_a   1.000
_cell.length_b   1.000
_cell.length_c   1.000
_cell.angle_alpha   90.00
_cell.angle_beta   90.00
_cell.angle_gamma   90.00
#
_symmetry.space_group_name_H-M   'P 1'
#
loop_
_entity.id
_entity.type
_entity.pdbx_description
1 polymer ?
#
loop_
_entity_poly.entity_id
_entity_poly.type
_entity_poly.pdbx_seq_one_letter_code
_entity_poly.pdbx_strand_id
1 'polypeptide(L)'
;MLRKFASGLITRAVSTNPAPRVVAVPRRLMADAARPFKVLGLQQIAIGGLDKKTLSSLWVDTFGLTKSGNFRSEKENVDEDIIQLGKGAATVEVDLMQPVDPNKSPKVHEPALNHIGLWVDNLPACVEHLTQQGVRFTPGGIRKGASGFDVTFIHPKGNEKTPLSGAGVLIELVQAPPHIIEALK
;
A
#
# COMPACT_ATOMS: atom_id res chain seq x y z
N MET A 1 55.06 18.02 49.86
CA MET A 1 55.12 17.40 48.50
C MET A 1 53.74 17.49 47.86
N LEU A 2 53.51 18.49 47.07
CA LEU A 2 52.24 18.69 46.33
C LEU A 2 52.36 18.00 44.98
N ARG A 3 51.44 17.05 44.69
CA ARG A 3 51.26 16.49 43.34
C ARG A 3 50.10 17.23 42.66
N LYS A 4 50.43 17.91 41.54
CA LYS A 4 49.50 18.57 40.65
C LYS A 4 48.79 17.49 39.81
N PHE A 5 47.45 17.46 39.86
CA PHE A 5 46.64 16.72 38.89
C PHE A 5 46.38 17.63 37.68
N ALA A 6 46.84 17.17 36.51
CA ALA A 6 46.51 17.79 35.23
C ALA A 6 45.15 17.32 34.75
N SER A 7 44.22 18.25 34.62
CA SER A 7 42.88 18.03 34.03
C SER A 7 43.02 18.05 32.51
N GLY A 8 42.95 16.88 31.88
CA GLY A 8 42.85 16.75 30.41
C GLY A 8 41.41 16.96 29.96
N LEU A 9 41.12 18.09 29.31
CA LEU A 9 39.86 18.26 28.57
C LEU A 9 39.88 17.39 27.32
N ILE A 10 39.03 16.37 27.32
CA ILE A 10 38.75 15.58 26.12
C ILE A 10 37.62 16.33 25.34
N THR A 11 38.02 17.06 24.33
CA THR A 11 37.08 17.62 23.34
C THR A 11 36.53 16.51 22.47
N ARG A 12 35.29 16.14 22.72
CA ARG A 12 34.53 15.20 21.88
C ARG A 12 34.16 15.90 20.58
N ALA A 13 34.76 15.50 19.46
CA ALA A 13 34.38 15.98 18.14
C ALA A 13 32.93 15.45 17.84
N VAL A 14 32.01 16.39 17.75
CA VAL A 14 30.64 16.12 17.29
C VAL A 14 30.71 15.93 15.77
N SER A 15 30.66 14.69 15.31
CA SER A 15 30.50 14.39 13.88
C SER A 15 29.12 14.82 13.43
N THR A 16 29.02 15.96 12.76
CA THR A 16 27.81 16.40 12.08
C THR A 16 27.73 15.68 10.74
N ASN A 17 27.09 14.51 10.75
CA ASN A 17 26.65 13.92 9.49
C ASN A 17 25.60 14.87 8.87
N PRO A 18 25.81 15.37 7.64
CA PRO A 18 24.81 16.18 6.99
C PRO A 18 23.58 15.29 6.73
N ALA A 19 22.41 15.79 7.14
CA ALA A 19 21.14 15.15 6.83
C ALA A 19 21.06 14.86 5.32
N PRO A 20 20.45 13.73 4.90
CA PRO A 20 20.31 13.40 3.50
C PRO A 20 19.60 14.55 2.79
N ARG A 21 20.29 15.14 1.82
CA ARG A 21 19.76 16.22 1.00
C ARG A 21 18.56 15.65 0.23
N VAL A 22 17.36 15.98 0.66
CA VAL A 22 16.15 15.75 -0.12
C VAL A 22 16.36 16.55 -1.40
N VAL A 23 16.71 15.86 -2.47
CA VAL A 23 16.74 16.46 -3.80
C VAL A 23 15.29 16.81 -4.10
N ALA A 24 14.94 18.08 -3.97
CA ALA A 24 13.66 18.59 -4.42
C ALA A 24 13.59 18.31 -5.92
N VAL A 25 12.79 17.30 -6.29
CA VAL A 25 12.42 17.09 -7.67
C VAL A 25 11.80 18.41 -8.12
N PRO A 26 12.34 19.09 -9.14
CA PRO A 26 11.76 20.34 -9.59
C PRO A 26 10.31 20.04 -9.92
N ARG A 27 9.40 20.68 -9.21
CA ARG A 27 7.96 20.68 -9.47
C ARG A 27 7.78 21.42 -10.80
N ARG A 28 8.13 20.72 -11.88
CA ARG A 28 7.83 21.17 -13.23
C ARG A 28 6.32 21.32 -13.22
N LEU A 29 5.88 22.55 -13.32
CA LEU A 29 4.50 22.89 -13.65
C LEU A 29 4.11 22.00 -14.83
N MET A 30 3.51 20.86 -14.53
CA MET A 30 2.81 20.07 -15.53
C MET A 30 1.58 20.91 -15.84
N ALA A 31 1.74 21.81 -16.84
CA ALA A 31 0.61 22.41 -17.50
C ALA A 31 -0.37 21.29 -17.81
N ASP A 32 -1.61 21.48 -17.45
CA ASP A 32 -2.87 20.80 -17.67
C ASP A 32 -2.99 19.76 -18.82
N ALA A 33 -2.00 18.91 -19.03
CA ALA A 33 -2.20 17.68 -19.77
C ALA A 33 -3.10 16.81 -18.89
N ALA A 34 -4.38 16.75 -19.23
CA ALA A 34 -5.36 15.92 -18.56
C ALA A 34 -4.77 14.52 -18.34
N ARG A 35 -4.70 14.09 -17.09
CA ARG A 35 -4.21 12.75 -16.77
C ARG A 35 -5.02 11.73 -17.57
N PRO A 36 -4.38 10.72 -18.20
CA PRO A 36 -5.07 9.75 -19.04
C PRO A 36 -5.90 8.74 -18.25
N PHE A 37 -6.07 8.97 -16.96
CA PHE A 37 -6.85 8.14 -16.02
C PHE A 37 -7.41 8.99 -14.89
N LYS A 38 -8.39 8.45 -14.17
CA LYS A 38 -8.93 8.99 -12.92
C LYS A 38 -8.86 7.94 -11.83
N VAL A 39 -8.50 8.37 -10.62
CA VAL A 39 -8.76 7.61 -9.39
C VAL A 39 -10.19 7.92 -8.98
N LEU A 40 -11.02 6.88 -8.93
CA LEU A 40 -12.47 7.02 -8.72
C LEU A 40 -12.87 6.91 -7.26
N GLY A 41 -12.10 6.15 -6.45
CA GLY A 41 -12.43 5.96 -5.05
C GLY A 41 -11.66 4.80 -4.42
N LEU A 42 -11.96 4.54 -3.17
CA LEU A 42 -11.43 3.40 -2.42
C LEU A 42 -12.16 2.13 -2.87
N GLN A 43 -11.41 1.08 -3.18
CA GLN A 43 -11.93 -0.23 -3.54
C GLN A 43 -11.88 -1.18 -2.35
N GLN A 44 -10.75 -1.23 -1.63
CA GLN A 44 -10.58 -2.13 -0.50
C GLN A 44 -9.61 -1.59 0.55
N ILE A 45 -9.70 -2.19 1.74
CA ILE A 45 -8.77 -2.07 2.85
C ILE A 45 -8.39 -3.48 3.28
N ALA A 46 -7.14 -3.86 3.17
CA ALA A 46 -6.66 -5.18 3.57
C ALA A 46 -6.01 -5.12 4.95
N ILE A 47 -6.54 -5.89 5.88
CA ILE A 47 -6.12 -5.93 7.29
C ILE A 47 -5.60 -7.32 7.61
N GLY A 48 -4.35 -7.41 8.01
CA GLY A 48 -3.68 -8.67 8.34
C GLY A 48 -3.59 -8.92 9.85
N GLY A 49 -3.74 -10.18 10.21
CA GLY A 49 -3.53 -10.69 11.57
C GLY A 49 -3.05 -12.13 11.53
N LEU A 50 -2.57 -12.66 12.65
CA LEU A 50 -2.17 -14.08 12.74
C LEU A 50 -3.38 -15.03 12.78
N ASP A 51 -4.54 -14.52 13.21
CA ASP A 51 -5.78 -15.27 13.30
C ASP A 51 -6.95 -14.41 12.80
N LYS A 52 -7.50 -14.75 11.66
CA LYS A 52 -8.63 -14.02 11.10
C LYS A 52 -9.94 -14.17 11.89
N LYS A 53 -10.06 -15.18 12.78
CA LYS A 53 -11.21 -15.25 13.69
C LYS A 53 -11.24 -14.06 14.64
N THR A 54 -10.09 -13.65 15.15
CA THR A 54 -9.97 -12.46 15.99
C THR A 54 -10.41 -11.20 15.23
N LEU A 55 -10.02 -11.08 13.96
CA LEU A 55 -10.48 -9.98 13.11
C LEU A 55 -12.00 -10.07 12.86
N SER A 56 -12.51 -11.26 12.52
CA SER A 56 -13.95 -11.48 12.28
C SER A 56 -14.82 -11.17 13.49
N SER A 57 -14.34 -11.44 14.72
CA SER A 57 -15.08 -11.09 15.94
C SER A 57 -15.45 -9.61 16.01
N LEU A 58 -14.57 -8.73 15.57
CA LEU A 58 -14.84 -7.30 15.53
C LEU A 58 -15.72 -6.93 14.31
N TRP A 59 -15.28 -7.33 13.11
CA TRP A 59 -15.86 -6.84 11.87
C TRP A 59 -17.21 -7.48 11.55
N VAL A 60 -17.35 -8.78 11.76
CA VAL A 60 -18.57 -9.54 11.47
C VAL A 60 -19.46 -9.59 12.69
N ASP A 61 -18.95 -10.12 13.82
CA ASP A 61 -19.82 -10.41 14.97
C ASP A 61 -20.23 -9.14 15.72
N THR A 62 -19.31 -8.17 15.89
CA THR A 62 -19.58 -6.95 16.65
C THR A 62 -20.18 -5.84 15.78
N PHE A 63 -19.57 -5.56 14.62
CA PHE A 63 -20.06 -4.50 13.70
C PHE A 63 -21.22 -4.97 12.81
N GLY A 64 -21.49 -6.27 12.74
CA GLY A 64 -22.59 -6.83 11.94
C GLY A 64 -22.37 -6.76 10.44
N LEU A 65 -21.13 -6.68 9.97
CA LEU A 65 -20.83 -6.66 8.54
C LEU A 65 -20.96 -8.05 7.92
N THR A 66 -21.28 -8.09 6.63
CA THR A 66 -21.54 -9.34 5.92
C THR A 66 -20.29 -9.83 5.21
N LYS A 67 -19.91 -11.09 5.46
CA LYS A 67 -18.92 -11.79 4.65
C LYS A 67 -19.51 -12.09 3.27
N SER A 68 -18.89 -11.60 2.21
CA SER A 68 -19.30 -11.77 0.83
C SER A 68 -18.54 -12.88 0.09
N GLY A 69 -17.35 -13.21 0.58
CA GLY A 69 -16.48 -14.18 -0.08
C GLY A 69 -15.29 -14.58 0.77
N ASN A 70 -14.45 -15.39 0.17
CA ASN A 70 -13.14 -15.74 0.71
C ASN A 70 -12.17 -16.02 -0.44
N PHE A 71 -10.90 -15.84 -0.19
CA PHE A 71 -9.83 -16.20 -1.10
C PHE A 71 -8.70 -16.88 -0.35
N ARG A 72 -8.06 -17.89 -0.95
CA ARG A 72 -6.91 -18.59 -0.40
C ARG A 72 -5.86 -18.82 -1.48
N SER A 73 -4.62 -18.50 -1.18
CA SER A 73 -3.49 -18.68 -2.06
C SER A 73 -2.24 -19.09 -1.29
N GLU A 74 -1.76 -20.29 -1.57
CA GLU A 74 -0.47 -20.77 -1.03
C GLU A 74 0.70 -19.96 -1.59
N LYS A 75 0.60 -19.51 -2.85
CA LYS A 75 1.62 -18.68 -3.50
C LYS A 75 1.75 -17.31 -2.85
N GLU A 76 0.63 -16.68 -2.54
CA GLU A 76 0.59 -15.36 -1.89
C GLU A 76 0.60 -15.49 -0.36
N ASN A 77 0.70 -16.72 0.16
CA ASN A 77 0.71 -17.03 1.59
C ASN A 77 -0.46 -16.37 2.35
N VAL A 78 -1.65 -16.43 1.79
CA VAL A 78 -2.83 -15.75 2.33
C VAL A 78 -4.04 -16.65 2.38
N ASP A 79 -4.81 -16.51 3.46
CA ASP A 79 -6.18 -17.00 3.63
C ASP A 79 -6.99 -15.82 4.15
N GLU A 80 -7.96 -15.34 3.34
CA GLU A 80 -8.70 -14.11 3.63
C GLU A 80 -10.21 -14.30 3.56
N ASP A 81 -10.91 -13.52 4.36
CA ASP A 81 -12.35 -13.33 4.31
C ASP A 81 -12.65 -11.93 3.79
N ILE A 82 -13.48 -11.84 2.75
CA ILE A 82 -13.87 -10.58 2.12
C ILE A 82 -15.19 -10.12 2.75
N ILE A 83 -15.16 -8.95 3.37
CA ILE A 83 -16.28 -8.33 4.06
C ILE A 83 -16.75 -7.12 3.27
N GLN A 84 -18.06 -6.90 3.15
CA GLN A 84 -18.60 -5.72 2.47
C GLN A 84 -18.95 -4.61 3.46
N LEU A 85 -18.43 -3.41 3.17
CA LEU A 85 -18.77 -2.16 3.85
C LEU A 85 -19.42 -1.19 2.87
N GLY A 86 -20.64 -0.77 3.16
CA GLY A 86 -21.41 0.11 2.27
C GLY A 86 -22.28 -0.65 1.28
N LYS A 87 -22.78 0.06 0.26
CA LYS A 87 -23.71 -0.50 -0.76
C LYS A 87 -23.48 0.13 -2.13
N GLY A 88 -23.78 -0.65 -3.17
CA GLY A 88 -23.68 -0.20 -4.56
C GLY A 88 -22.23 0.19 -4.94
N ALA A 89 -22.09 1.27 -5.71
CA ALA A 89 -20.78 1.74 -6.15
C ALA A 89 -19.89 2.29 -5.03
N ALA A 90 -20.46 2.61 -3.86
CA ALA A 90 -19.73 3.05 -2.68
C ALA A 90 -19.34 1.88 -1.75
N THR A 91 -19.52 0.63 -2.19
CA THR A 91 -19.05 -0.53 -1.45
C THR A 91 -17.52 -0.53 -1.41
N VAL A 92 -16.97 -0.73 -0.21
CA VAL A 92 -15.55 -0.97 0.03
C VAL A 92 -15.40 -2.40 0.55
N GLU A 93 -14.48 -3.17 0.02
CA GLU A 93 -14.11 -4.46 0.57
C GLU A 93 -13.19 -4.27 1.77
N VAL A 94 -13.39 -5.04 2.83
CA VAL A 94 -12.48 -5.14 3.97
C VAL A 94 -11.99 -6.59 4.00
N ASP A 95 -10.74 -6.78 3.61
CA ASP A 95 -10.12 -8.10 3.52
C ASP A 95 -9.46 -8.43 4.85
N LEU A 96 -9.99 -9.45 5.53
CA LEU A 96 -9.44 -9.95 6.78
C LEU A 96 -8.50 -11.09 6.47
N MET A 97 -7.20 -10.82 6.53
CA MET A 97 -6.15 -11.69 6.05
C MET A 97 -5.40 -12.39 7.19
N GLN A 98 -5.13 -13.68 7.02
CA GLN A 98 -4.12 -14.38 7.84
C GLN A 98 -3.12 -15.09 6.93
N PRO A 99 -1.86 -15.29 7.37
CA PRO A 99 -0.92 -16.09 6.62
C PRO A 99 -1.32 -17.56 6.65
N VAL A 100 -1.10 -18.28 5.55
CA VAL A 100 -1.19 -19.75 5.53
C VAL A 100 -0.09 -20.36 6.39
N ASP A 101 1.12 -19.80 6.30
CA ASP A 101 2.27 -20.12 7.14
C ASP A 101 2.89 -18.81 7.69
N PRO A 102 2.80 -18.50 8.99
CA PRO A 102 3.28 -17.25 9.55
C PRO A 102 4.80 -17.06 9.47
N ASN A 103 5.56 -18.12 9.18
CA ASN A 103 7.01 -18.07 9.05
C ASN A 103 7.48 -17.82 7.63
N LYS A 104 6.58 -17.88 6.64
CA LYS A 104 6.89 -17.64 5.22
C LYS A 104 6.55 -16.23 4.78
N SER A 105 7.16 -15.80 3.68
CA SER A 105 6.82 -14.57 2.97
C SER A 105 5.92 -14.89 1.76
N PRO A 106 5.01 -13.96 1.39
CA PRO A 106 4.75 -12.66 2.01
C PRO A 106 4.15 -12.80 3.42
N LYS A 107 4.54 -11.88 4.34
CA LYS A 107 3.95 -11.81 5.67
C LYS A 107 2.74 -10.87 5.62
N VAL A 108 1.58 -11.41 5.32
CA VAL A 108 0.35 -10.61 5.10
C VAL A 108 -0.17 -9.91 6.36
N HIS A 109 0.32 -10.29 7.55
CA HIS A 109 -0.01 -9.69 8.83
C HIS A 109 0.99 -8.61 9.30
N GLU A 110 2.03 -8.34 8.53
CA GLU A 110 3.06 -7.34 8.84
C GLU A 110 3.32 -6.40 7.65
N PRO A 111 2.91 -5.12 7.72
CA PRO A 111 2.14 -4.47 8.80
C PRO A 111 0.66 -4.91 8.83
N ALA A 112 -0.03 -4.65 9.95
CA ALA A 112 -1.45 -5.01 10.10
C ALA A 112 -2.35 -4.33 9.05
N LEU A 113 -2.12 -3.07 8.69
CA LEU A 113 -2.66 -2.48 7.47
C LEU A 113 -1.78 -2.94 6.31
N ASN A 114 -2.21 -4.01 5.64
CA ASN A 114 -1.42 -4.62 4.56
C ASN A 114 -1.38 -3.71 3.32
N HIS A 115 -2.53 -3.31 2.80
CA HIS A 115 -2.63 -2.38 1.68
C HIS A 115 -4.00 -1.69 1.62
N ILE A 116 -4.08 -0.68 0.75
CA ILE A 116 -5.34 -0.07 0.31
C ILE A 116 -5.48 -0.24 -1.19
N GLY A 117 -6.70 -0.51 -1.67
CA GLY A 117 -7.04 -0.63 -3.08
C GLY A 117 -7.78 0.62 -3.57
N LEU A 118 -7.41 1.11 -4.74
CA LEU A 118 -8.01 2.27 -5.38
C LEU A 118 -8.60 1.88 -6.74
N TRP A 119 -9.87 2.21 -6.97
CA TRP A 119 -10.46 2.13 -8.31
C TRP A 119 -9.82 3.13 -9.25
N VAL A 120 -9.42 2.68 -10.43
CA VAL A 120 -9.00 3.54 -11.55
C VAL A 120 -9.79 3.20 -12.81
N ASP A 121 -10.13 4.19 -13.61
CA ASP A 121 -10.94 4.01 -14.82
C ASP A 121 -10.15 3.41 -15.99
N ASN A 122 -8.84 3.59 -16.02
CA ASN A 122 -7.95 3.07 -17.06
C ASN A 122 -6.60 2.67 -16.46
N LEU A 123 -6.51 1.43 -16.00
CA LEU A 123 -5.31 0.92 -15.33
C LEU A 123 -4.06 0.91 -16.21
N PRO A 124 -4.10 0.46 -17.49
CA PRO A 124 -2.92 0.52 -18.35
C PRO A 124 -2.38 1.93 -18.55
N ALA A 125 -3.24 2.90 -18.87
CA ALA A 125 -2.84 4.30 -19.03
C ALA A 125 -2.33 4.91 -17.71
N CYS A 126 -2.92 4.51 -16.57
CA CYS A 126 -2.47 4.91 -15.25
C CYS A 126 -1.03 4.42 -15.00
N VAL A 127 -0.76 3.15 -15.22
CA VAL A 127 0.57 2.54 -15.00
C VAL A 127 1.62 3.18 -15.90
N GLU A 128 1.32 3.36 -17.17
CA GLU A 128 2.23 4.02 -18.12
C GLU A 128 2.57 5.44 -17.65
N HIS A 129 1.55 6.25 -17.37
CA HIS A 129 1.73 7.62 -16.91
C HIS A 129 2.53 7.70 -15.60
N LEU A 130 2.16 6.91 -14.60
CA LEU A 130 2.85 6.91 -13.29
C LEU A 130 4.30 6.41 -13.40
N THR A 131 4.58 5.45 -14.28
CA THR A 131 5.95 4.99 -14.57
C THR A 131 6.80 6.12 -15.15
N GLN A 132 6.26 6.90 -16.09
CA GLN A 132 6.93 8.07 -16.67
C GLN A 132 7.20 9.16 -15.62
N GLN A 133 6.38 9.23 -14.56
CA GLN A 133 6.58 10.14 -13.43
C GLN A 133 7.58 9.62 -12.38
N GLY A 134 8.14 8.43 -12.56
CA GLY A 134 9.09 7.83 -11.63
C GLY A 134 8.45 7.14 -10.43
N VAL A 135 7.21 6.70 -10.55
CA VAL A 135 6.55 5.88 -9.53
C VAL A 135 7.11 4.46 -9.57
N ARG A 136 7.44 3.93 -8.40
CA ARG A 136 7.91 2.57 -8.24
C ARG A 136 6.75 1.61 -8.07
N PHE A 137 6.65 0.64 -8.97
CA PHE A 137 5.73 -0.49 -8.86
C PHE A 137 6.41 -1.71 -8.25
N THR A 138 5.61 -2.64 -7.69
CA THR A 138 6.09 -3.97 -7.31
C THR A 138 6.32 -4.83 -8.57
N PRO A 139 7.17 -5.87 -8.50
CA PRO A 139 7.31 -6.82 -9.60
C PRO A 139 5.99 -7.52 -9.95
N GLY A 140 5.83 -7.92 -11.21
CA GLY A 140 4.67 -8.69 -11.68
C GLY A 140 3.72 -7.94 -12.60
N GLY A 141 3.84 -6.60 -12.69
CA GLY A 141 3.01 -5.79 -13.60
C GLY A 141 1.52 -5.90 -13.31
N ILE A 142 0.70 -5.66 -14.34
CA ILE A 142 -0.75 -5.83 -14.28
C ILE A 142 -1.08 -7.34 -14.31
N ARG A 143 -1.89 -7.79 -13.36
CA ARG A 143 -2.32 -9.18 -13.22
C ARG A 143 -3.72 -9.29 -12.62
N LYS A 144 -4.34 -10.47 -12.65
CA LYS A 144 -5.59 -10.70 -11.95
C LYS A 144 -5.39 -10.70 -10.44
N GLY A 145 -6.19 -9.92 -9.74
CA GLY A 145 -6.30 -9.90 -8.29
C GLY A 145 -7.29 -10.94 -7.76
N ALA A 146 -7.45 -11.01 -6.42
CA ALA A 146 -8.34 -11.95 -5.74
C ALA A 146 -9.82 -11.78 -6.16
N SER A 147 -10.27 -10.55 -6.33
CA SER A 147 -11.64 -10.21 -6.79
C SER A 147 -11.83 -10.36 -8.31
N GLY A 148 -10.83 -10.89 -9.05
CA GLY A 148 -10.91 -11.14 -10.49
C GLY A 148 -10.69 -9.92 -11.40
N PHE A 149 -10.49 -8.73 -10.83
CA PHE A 149 -10.14 -7.52 -11.57
C PHE A 149 -8.64 -7.49 -11.91
N ASP A 150 -8.28 -6.69 -12.91
CA ASP A 150 -6.88 -6.41 -13.21
C ASP A 150 -6.33 -5.45 -12.17
N VAL A 151 -5.15 -5.77 -11.61
CA VAL A 151 -4.52 -5.03 -10.54
C VAL A 151 -3.01 -4.86 -10.75
N THR A 152 -2.45 -3.84 -10.13
CA THR A 152 -1.00 -3.71 -9.93
C THR A 152 -0.75 -2.95 -8.63
N PHE A 153 0.50 -2.96 -8.14
CA PHE A 153 0.80 -2.37 -6.84
C PHE A 153 1.91 -1.33 -6.93
N ILE A 154 1.66 -0.16 -6.36
CA ILE A 154 2.71 0.83 -6.09
C ILE A 154 3.48 0.37 -4.85
N HIS A 155 4.80 0.26 -4.99
CA HIS A 155 5.68 -0.17 -3.92
C HIS A 155 5.68 0.83 -2.75
N PRO A 156 5.68 0.36 -1.48
CA PRO A 156 5.67 1.27 -0.31
C PRO A 156 6.94 2.12 -0.18
N LYS A 157 8.05 1.70 -0.79
CA LYS A 157 9.34 2.43 -0.73
C LYS A 157 9.85 2.77 -2.12
N GLY A 158 10.26 4.01 -2.34
CA GLY A 158 10.97 4.44 -3.53
C GLY A 158 12.43 3.94 -3.56
N ASN A 159 13.12 4.23 -4.66
CA ASN A 159 14.57 4.05 -4.82
C ASN A 159 15.15 5.21 -5.65
N GLU A 160 16.44 5.19 -5.92
CA GLU A 160 17.10 6.27 -6.68
C GLU A 160 16.54 6.47 -8.10
N LYS A 161 16.15 5.39 -8.78
CA LYS A 161 15.61 5.44 -10.15
C LYS A 161 14.13 5.79 -10.20
N THR A 162 13.37 5.32 -9.23
CA THR A 162 11.93 5.52 -9.10
C THR A 162 11.60 6.02 -7.70
N PRO A 163 11.78 7.34 -7.43
CA PRO A 163 11.71 7.90 -6.09
C PRO A 163 10.27 7.99 -5.55
N LEU A 164 9.27 8.06 -6.43
CA LEU A 164 7.87 8.14 -6.00
C LEU A 164 7.33 6.75 -5.59
N SER A 165 6.63 6.71 -4.48
CA SER A 165 6.14 5.46 -3.88
C SER A 165 4.94 5.73 -2.97
N GLY A 166 4.40 4.70 -2.36
CA GLY A 166 3.32 4.82 -1.38
C GLY A 166 3.75 5.36 0.00
N ALA A 167 5.01 5.83 0.16
CA ALA A 167 5.52 6.42 1.40
C ALA A 167 5.25 5.56 2.67
N GLY A 168 5.47 4.27 2.56
CA GLY A 168 5.24 3.29 3.63
C GLY A 168 3.98 2.46 3.46
N VAL A 169 3.04 2.87 2.61
CA VAL A 169 1.80 2.14 2.31
C VAL A 169 1.94 1.40 0.99
N LEU A 170 1.58 0.12 0.97
CA LEU A 170 1.36 -0.61 -0.27
C LEU A 170 0.02 -0.16 -0.86
N ILE A 171 0.01 0.29 -2.12
CA ILE A 171 -1.21 0.78 -2.77
C ILE A 171 -1.52 -0.12 -3.97
N GLU A 172 -2.66 -0.76 -3.94
CA GLU A 172 -3.20 -1.49 -5.07
C GLU A 172 -3.98 -0.55 -5.99
N LEU A 173 -3.71 -0.61 -7.28
CA LEU A 173 -4.50 0.05 -8.31
C LEU A 173 -5.36 -1.03 -9.00
N VAL A 174 -6.66 -0.84 -8.99
CA VAL A 174 -7.64 -1.82 -9.46
C VAL A 174 -8.41 -1.26 -10.65
N GLN A 175 -8.46 -2.00 -11.76
CA GLN A 175 -9.27 -1.60 -12.92
C GLN A 175 -10.75 -1.63 -12.53
N ALA A 176 -11.38 -0.47 -12.52
CA ALA A 176 -12.81 -0.37 -12.24
C ALA A 176 -13.62 -0.97 -13.39
N PRO A 177 -14.66 -1.77 -13.10
CA PRO A 177 -15.60 -2.25 -14.11
C PRO A 177 -16.52 -1.11 -14.59
N PRO A 178 -17.15 -1.24 -15.77
CA PRO A 178 -17.94 -0.16 -16.39
C PRO A 178 -18.99 0.47 -15.46
N HIS A 179 -19.71 -0.34 -14.69
CA HIS A 179 -20.76 0.16 -13.79
C HIS A 179 -20.19 0.99 -12.63
N ILE A 180 -18.98 0.71 -12.15
CA ILE A 180 -18.29 1.52 -11.12
C ILE A 180 -17.78 2.82 -11.76
N ILE A 181 -17.21 2.75 -12.96
CA ILE A 181 -16.77 3.93 -13.69
C ILE A 181 -17.94 4.89 -13.91
N GLU A 182 -19.10 4.38 -14.33
CA GLU A 182 -20.29 5.18 -14.56
C GLU A 182 -20.84 5.83 -13.29
N ALA A 183 -20.84 5.07 -12.18
CA ALA A 183 -21.42 5.53 -10.93
C ALA A 183 -20.51 6.50 -10.14
N LEU A 184 -19.19 6.47 -10.35
CA LEU A 184 -18.21 7.29 -9.62
C LEU A 184 -17.56 8.41 -10.47
N LYS A 185 -17.95 8.56 -11.73
CA LYS A 185 -17.56 9.72 -12.57
C LYS A 185 -18.28 11.03 -12.16
#